data_42605772659af534694f9d19e30f26f6
#
_entry.id   42605772659af534694f9d19e30f26f6
#
_cell.length_a   1.000
_cell.length_b   1.000
_cell.length_c   1.000
_cell.angle_alpha   90.00
_cell.angle_beta   90.00
_cell.angle_gamma   90.00
#
_symmetry.space_group_name_H-M   'P 1'
#
loop_
_entity.id
_entity.type
_entity.pdbx_description
1 polymer ?
#
loop_
_entity_poly.entity_id
_entity_poly.type
_entity_poly.pdbx_seq_one_letter_code
_entity_poly.pdbx_strand_id
1 'polypeptide(L)'
;MLTVYGKMYVHYTKEDNTTCYPALNQMTDNPFYLWEDDSKDSSMLPLSTGILSDEQFYIISLFLIYSSQVINTCVIISNSLSIAVFVKLGFSEPSNISLTVLAVCDFTLAVLYTWCNLCFWLTNHNVRLPFHSANVYYLTGGAQWTFLYSTVAWITAFISFERCLCILVPLKVRRLITPRSTFVAMFIIILLTFCPSFFTYIRYKFVWVFNPYLNISVLNTIPVNSEFAILLEKISLFICGVIQPLLAFSIVLICTVLLVVQLRKISSWRMSVTSAKSQRVQPVKNPAAISSAAEARISQKEERLVRMVVAIGTIFIVNYIPTCITLLCYVVFDEFNMFGVYRRLSIVSSHIASLGQPISGSVNILIYYKMASKFRSVFRRLVRLDRQKQKRHELE
;
A
#
# COMPACT_ATOMS: atom_id res chain seq x y z
N MET A 1 8.88 4.10 7.62
CA MET A 1 9.95 3.11 7.39
C MET A 1 11.17 3.67 6.64
N LEU A 2 11.04 4.42 5.58
CA LEU A 2 12.18 4.90 4.77
C LEU A 2 12.95 6.09 5.37
N THR A 3 12.31 7.01 6.07
CA THR A 3 12.99 8.09 6.84
C THR A 3 13.95 7.51 7.88
N VAL A 4 13.71 6.31 8.22
CA VAL A 4 14.38 5.45 9.15
C VAL A 4 15.74 4.95 8.63
N TYR A 5 15.81 4.55 7.37
CA TYR A 5 17.07 4.05 6.78
C TYR A 5 18.00 5.18 6.31
N GLY A 6 17.46 6.30 5.86
CA GLY A 6 18.26 7.43 5.37
C GLY A 6 19.06 8.15 6.46
N LYS A 7 18.54 8.27 7.69
CA LYS A 7 19.30 8.86 8.81
C LYS A 7 20.36 7.94 9.39
N MET A 8 20.24 6.64 9.21
CA MET A 8 21.11 5.64 9.79
C MET A 8 22.56 5.69 9.28
N TYR A 9 22.75 6.11 8.04
CA TYR A 9 24.09 6.19 7.42
C TYR A 9 24.76 7.56 7.52
N VAL A 10 24.04 8.62 7.93
CA VAL A 10 24.62 9.98 8.01
C VAL A 10 25.55 10.14 9.22
N HIS A 11 25.42 9.32 10.27
CA HIS A 11 26.29 9.40 11.45
C HIS A 11 27.66 8.73 11.25
N TYR A 12 27.80 7.82 10.28
CA TYR A 12 29.04 7.07 10.04
C TYR A 12 30.13 7.82 9.25
N THR A 13 29.90 9.06 8.82
CA THR A 13 30.77 9.73 7.84
C THR A 13 31.50 10.95 8.36
N LYS A 14 31.65 11.14 9.67
CA LYS A 14 32.30 12.35 10.19
C LYS A 14 33.76 12.19 10.60
N GLU A 15 34.33 10.98 10.60
CA GLU A 15 35.76 10.81 10.93
C GLU A 15 36.47 9.79 10.02
N ASP A 16 37.55 10.28 9.40
CA ASP A 16 38.70 9.60 8.84
C ASP A 16 38.64 8.72 7.59
N ASN A 17 39.33 9.26 6.58
CA ASN A 17 39.69 8.67 5.28
C ASN A 17 40.69 7.48 5.34
N THR A 18 40.97 6.85 6.45
CA THR A 18 42.06 5.85 6.55
C THR A 18 41.86 4.64 7.41
N THR A 19 40.67 4.20 7.72
CA THR A 19 40.48 2.81 8.24
C THR A 19 39.03 2.34 8.00
N CYS A 20 38.85 1.71 6.86
CA CYS A 20 37.69 0.81 6.70
C CYS A 20 37.87 -0.39 7.65
N TYR A 21 36.87 -0.62 8.53
CA TYR A 21 36.62 -1.87 9.24
C TYR A 21 37.19 -2.10 10.65
N PRO A 22 36.68 -1.42 11.70
CA PRO A 22 36.60 -2.05 13.02
C PRO A 22 35.20 -2.55 13.41
N ALA A 23 34.13 -2.07 12.79
CA ALA A 23 32.76 -2.35 13.27
C ALA A 23 32.17 -3.72 12.88
N LEU A 24 32.91 -4.59 12.19
CA LEU A 24 32.45 -5.94 11.84
C LEU A 24 32.70 -6.98 12.93
N ASN A 25 33.36 -6.61 14.02
CA ASN A 25 33.94 -7.57 14.99
C ASN A 25 33.03 -7.96 16.15
N GLN A 26 31.82 -7.38 16.27
CA GLN A 26 30.91 -7.75 17.35
C GLN A 26 29.50 -8.03 16.82
N MET A 27 29.37 -8.98 15.90
CA MET A 27 28.08 -9.63 15.67
C MET A 27 27.86 -10.65 16.78
N THR A 28 27.32 -10.22 17.91
CA THR A 28 26.77 -11.09 18.94
C THR A 28 25.54 -11.83 18.41
N ASP A 29 25.26 -13.00 18.98
CA ASP A 29 24.25 -14.00 18.55
C ASP A 29 22.80 -13.51 18.47
N ASN A 30 22.51 -12.22 18.61
CA ASN A 30 21.19 -11.65 18.57
C ASN A 30 21.02 -10.67 17.39
N PRO A 31 20.26 -11.03 16.33
CA PRO A 31 20.11 -10.22 15.13
C PRO A 31 19.43 -8.85 15.35
N PHE A 32 18.80 -8.63 16.51
CA PHE A 32 18.25 -7.33 16.90
C PHE A 32 19.29 -6.35 17.48
N TYR A 33 20.50 -6.83 17.85
CA TYR A 33 21.61 -6.00 18.32
C TYR A 33 22.53 -5.45 17.23
N LEU A 34 22.24 -5.68 15.97
CA LEU A 34 22.98 -5.13 14.81
C LEU A 34 23.03 -3.58 14.79
N TRP A 35 22.54 -2.93 15.82
CA TRP A 35 22.37 -1.48 15.93
C TRP A 35 22.93 -0.90 17.23
N GLU A 36 23.61 -1.66 18.03
CA GLU A 36 24.37 -1.10 19.16
C GLU A 36 25.71 -0.57 18.64
N ASP A 37 25.83 0.75 18.67
CA ASP A 37 27.02 1.51 18.36
C ASP A 37 28.03 1.29 19.52
N ASP A 38 29.09 0.52 19.25
CA ASP A 38 30.23 0.33 20.18
C ASP A 38 31.17 1.56 20.21
N SER A 39 30.65 2.77 20.08
CA SER A 39 31.42 3.94 20.48
C SER A 39 31.46 3.99 21.99
N LYS A 40 32.57 3.50 22.53
CA LYS A 40 33.00 3.69 23.94
C LYS A 40 33.24 5.18 24.24
N ASP A 41 32.22 6.00 24.15
CA ASP A 41 32.24 7.30 24.78
C ASP A 41 31.25 7.24 25.96
N SER A 42 31.83 7.06 27.15
CA SER A 42 31.19 6.80 28.43
C SER A 42 30.39 7.98 29.01
N SER A 43 29.90 8.86 28.15
CA SER A 43 29.05 10.01 28.51
C SER A 43 27.64 9.96 27.87
N MET A 44 27.30 8.92 27.10
CA MET A 44 25.95 8.75 26.63
C MET A 44 25.09 8.04 27.66
N LEU A 45 24.01 8.70 28.05
CA LEU A 45 22.91 8.16 28.84
C LEU A 45 22.52 6.75 28.39
N PRO A 46 22.19 5.85 29.31
CA PRO A 46 21.74 4.50 28.95
C PRO A 46 20.52 4.59 28.03
N LEU A 47 20.67 4.08 26.82
CA LEU A 47 19.65 4.06 25.73
C LEU A 47 18.44 3.18 26.07
N SER A 48 18.19 2.88 27.33
CA SER A 48 17.30 1.81 27.79
C SER A 48 15.91 2.24 28.26
N THR A 49 15.54 3.50 28.19
CA THR A 49 14.31 3.98 28.81
C THR A 49 13.18 4.32 27.84
N GLY A 50 13.10 3.62 26.72
CA GLY A 50 11.87 3.65 25.91
C GLY A 50 10.70 3.01 26.67
N ILE A 51 9.47 3.44 26.35
CA ILE A 51 8.21 2.94 26.97
C ILE A 51 8.10 1.40 26.90
N LEU A 52 8.77 0.75 25.94
CA LEU A 52 8.77 -0.69 25.72
C LEU A 52 10.09 -1.31 26.18
N SER A 53 10.02 -2.39 26.98
CA SER A 53 11.18 -3.24 27.28
C SER A 53 11.65 -4.00 26.04
N ASP A 54 12.89 -4.55 26.06
CA ASP A 54 13.45 -5.36 24.96
C ASP A 54 12.58 -6.57 24.64
N GLU A 55 12.14 -7.27 25.68
CA GLU A 55 11.29 -8.45 25.57
C GLU A 55 9.91 -8.09 24.97
N GLN A 56 9.28 -7.02 25.46
CA GLN A 56 7.99 -6.54 24.91
C GLN A 56 8.13 -6.13 23.45
N PHE A 57 9.18 -5.40 23.11
CA PHE A 57 9.44 -4.99 21.74
C PHE A 57 9.63 -6.19 20.80
N TYR A 58 10.40 -7.20 21.24
CA TYR A 58 10.64 -8.43 20.49
C TYR A 58 9.34 -9.20 20.23
N ILE A 59 8.55 -9.46 21.29
CA ILE A 59 7.29 -10.20 21.18
C ILE A 59 6.30 -9.48 20.28
N ILE A 60 6.14 -8.16 20.47
CA ILE A 60 5.21 -7.35 19.63
C ILE A 60 5.66 -7.35 18.17
N SER A 61 6.96 -7.18 17.92
CA SER A 61 7.50 -7.17 16.55
C SER A 61 7.29 -8.50 15.83
N LEU A 62 7.57 -9.64 16.51
CA LEU A 62 7.30 -10.96 15.95
C LEU A 62 5.81 -11.15 15.66
N PHE A 63 4.94 -10.81 16.58
CA PHE A 63 3.50 -10.91 16.38
C PHE A 63 3.03 -10.11 15.17
N LEU A 64 3.52 -8.87 15.01
CA LEU A 64 3.18 -8.01 13.87
C LEU A 64 3.72 -8.56 12.55
N ILE A 65 4.93 -9.11 12.52
CA ILE A 65 5.53 -9.71 11.32
C ILE A 65 4.72 -10.94 10.88
N TYR A 66 4.41 -11.86 11.79
CA TYR A 66 3.63 -13.06 11.44
C TYR A 66 2.19 -12.72 11.04
N SER A 67 1.54 -11.81 11.76
CA SER A 67 0.19 -11.33 11.44
C SER A 67 0.15 -10.67 10.07
N SER A 68 1.14 -9.84 9.74
CA SER A 68 1.26 -9.20 8.44
C SER A 68 1.43 -10.22 7.31
N GLN A 69 2.18 -11.30 7.54
CA GLN A 69 2.38 -12.34 6.54
C GLN A 69 1.09 -13.09 6.22
N VAL A 70 0.28 -13.39 7.23
CA VAL A 70 -1.05 -14.01 7.02
C VAL A 70 -1.94 -13.09 6.19
N ILE A 71 -2.00 -11.81 6.52
CA ILE A 71 -2.80 -10.83 5.78
C ILE A 71 -2.29 -10.69 4.34
N ASN A 72 -0.98 -10.62 4.13
CA ASN A 72 -0.39 -10.52 2.79
C ASN A 72 -0.70 -11.75 1.92
N THR A 73 -0.72 -12.93 2.50
CA THR A 73 -1.15 -14.15 1.78
C THR A 73 -2.61 -14.01 1.32
N CYS A 74 -3.50 -13.49 2.16
CA CYS A 74 -4.88 -13.19 1.77
C CYS A 74 -4.94 -12.14 0.64
N VAL A 75 -4.09 -11.10 0.67
CA VAL A 75 -4.00 -10.07 -0.39
C VAL A 75 -3.57 -10.70 -1.71
N ILE A 76 -2.55 -11.55 -1.71
CA ILE A 76 -2.07 -12.25 -2.91
C ILE A 76 -3.20 -13.08 -3.54
N ILE A 77 -3.90 -13.89 -2.75
CA ILE A 77 -4.99 -14.74 -3.23
C ILE A 77 -6.17 -13.88 -3.75
N SER A 78 -6.61 -12.90 -2.98
CA SER A 78 -7.78 -12.07 -3.31
C SER A 78 -7.57 -11.23 -4.55
N ASN A 79 -6.38 -10.65 -4.72
CA ASN A 79 -6.09 -9.82 -5.88
C ASN A 79 -5.76 -10.65 -7.12
N SER A 80 -5.16 -11.84 -7.01
CA SER A 80 -5.03 -12.78 -8.12
C SER A 80 -6.40 -13.15 -8.71
N LEU A 81 -7.37 -13.46 -7.84
CA LEU A 81 -8.74 -13.75 -8.27
C LEU A 81 -9.42 -12.52 -8.87
N SER A 82 -9.22 -11.33 -8.29
CA SER A 82 -9.77 -10.08 -8.80
C SER A 82 -9.25 -9.75 -10.19
N ILE A 83 -7.94 -9.88 -10.42
CA ILE A 83 -7.29 -9.69 -11.72
C ILE A 83 -7.89 -10.65 -12.75
N ALA A 84 -7.98 -11.94 -12.42
CA ALA A 84 -8.56 -12.95 -13.32
C ALA A 84 -10.01 -12.63 -13.72
N VAL A 85 -10.82 -12.09 -12.80
CA VAL A 85 -12.20 -11.67 -13.09
C VAL A 85 -12.21 -10.43 -13.96
N PHE A 86 -11.41 -9.39 -13.65
CA PHE A 86 -11.40 -8.14 -14.42
C PHE A 86 -10.88 -8.34 -15.84
N VAL A 87 -9.86 -9.18 -16.05
CA VAL A 87 -9.39 -9.55 -17.39
C VAL A 87 -10.51 -10.19 -18.22
N LYS A 88 -11.32 -11.08 -17.61
CA LYS A 88 -12.49 -11.68 -18.29
C LYS A 88 -13.63 -10.69 -18.52
N LEU A 89 -13.79 -9.67 -17.69
CA LEU A 89 -14.77 -8.60 -17.89
C LEU A 89 -14.38 -7.65 -19.04
N GLY A 90 -13.09 -7.57 -19.36
CA GLY A 90 -12.54 -6.69 -20.37
C GLY A 90 -12.38 -5.25 -19.94
N PHE A 91 -11.73 -4.46 -20.76
CA PHE A 91 -11.30 -3.08 -20.48
C PHE A 91 -12.10 -2.00 -21.21
N SER A 92 -13.32 -2.33 -21.64
CA SER A 92 -14.21 -1.37 -22.27
C SER A 92 -14.83 -0.34 -21.31
N GLU A 93 -14.91 -0.67 -20.04
CA GLU A 93 -15.39 0.24 -18.98
C GLU A 93 -14.18 0.86 -18.24
N PRO A 94 -14.06 2.20 -18.13
CA PRO A 94 -12.96 2.88 -17.44
C PRO A 94 -12.72 2.34 -16.02
N SER A 95 -13.78 2.07 -15.27
CA SER A 95 -13.69 1.52 -13.90
C SER A 95 -13.02 0.15 -13.84
N ASN A 96 -13.16 -0.69 -14.87
CA ASN A 96 -12.48 -1.99 -14.89
C ASN A 96 -10.97 -1.81 -15.02
N ILE A 97 -10.51 -0.77 -15.74
CA ILE A 97 -9.09 -0.45 -15.91
C ILE A 97 -8.51 -0.03 -14.56
N SER A 98 -9.08 1.00 -13.92
CA SER A 98 -8.57 1.52 -12.66
C SER A 98 -8.59 0.46 -11.53
N LEU A 99 -9.65 -0.36 -11.44
CA LEU A 99 -9.74 -1.45 -10.46
C LEU A 99 -8.77 -2.61 -10.76
N THR A 100 -8.48 -2.88 -12.04
CA THR A 100 -7.47 -3.89 -12.42
C THR A 100 -6.07 -3.41 -12.02
N VAL A 101 -5.73 -2.15 -12.34
CA VAL A 101 -4.42 -1.58 -11.98
C VAL A 101 -4.26 -1.55 -10.45
N LEU A 102 -5.31 -1.20 -9.71
CA LEU A 102 -5.32 -1.27 -8.25
C LEU A 102 -5.01 -2.69 -7.76
N ALA A 103 -5.71 -3.70 -8.30
CA ALA A 103 -5.50 -5.09 -7.89
C ALA A 103 -4.09 -5.61 -8.24
N VAL A 104 -3.52 -5.19 -9.38
CA VAL A 104 -2.14 -5.52 -9.76
C VAL A 104 -1.14 -4.87 -8.81
N CYS A 105 -1.33 -3.60 -8.45
CA CYS A 105 -0.46 -2.91 -7.50
C CYS A 105 -0.56 -3.52 -6.10
N ASP A 106 -1.77 -3.83 -5.60
CA ASP A 106 -1.97 -4.51 -4.31
C ASP A 106 -1.30 -5.88 -4.27
N PHE A 107 -1.44 -6.68 -5.35
CA PHE A 107 -0.78 -7.97 -5.49
C PHE A 107 0.74 -7.84 -5.44
N THR A 108 1.30 -6.93 -6.26
CA THR A 108 2.76 -6.73 -6.33
C THR A 108 3.30 -6.22 -4.99
N LEU A 109 2.58 -5.31 -4.34
CA LEU A 109 2.92 -4.79 -3.02
C LEU A 109 2.99 -5.91 -1.97
N ALA A 110 2.02 -6.83 -1.97
CA ALA A 110 1.99 -7.96 -1.05
C ALA A 110 3.13 -8.96 -1.32
N VAL A 111 3.50 -9.18 -2.57
CA VAL A 111 4.67 -10.01 -2.94
C VAL A 111 5.97 -9.37 -2.43
N LEU A 112 6.15 -8.06 -2.62
CA LEU A 112 7.33 -7.35 -2.11
C LEU A 112 7.39 -7.34 -0.58
N TYR A 113 6.23 -7.23 0.09
CA TYR A 113 6.18 -7.29 1.55
C TYR A 113 6.51 -8.71 2.06
N THR A 114 6.07 -9.75 1.36
CA THR A 114 6.45 -11.14 1.65
C THR A 114 7.94 -11.36 1.47
N TRP A 115 8.55 -10.79 0.43
CA TRP A 115 10.00 -10.77 0.23
C TRP A 115 10.73 -10.08 1.40
N CYS A 116 10.21 -8.94 1.84
CA CYS A 116 10.71 -8.23 3.01
C CYS A 116 10.71 -9.12 4.27
N ASN A 117 9.57 -9.72 4.58
CA ASN A 117 9.43 -10.62 5.74
C ASN A 117 10.38 -11.81 5.64
N LEU A 118 10.56 -12.37 4.45
CA LEU A 118 11.52 -13.46 4.22
C LEU A 118 12.97 -13.01 4.49
N CYS A 119 13.36 -11.83 4.02
CA CYS A 119 14.70 -11.29 4.28
C CYS A 119 14.96 -11.08 5.77
N PHE A 120 13.99 -10.57 6.51
CA PHE A 120 14.08 -10.44 7.96
C PHE A 120 14.13 -11.78 8.67
N TRP A 121 13.34 -12.74 8.24
CA TRP A 121 13.35 -14.09 8.79
C TRP A 121 14.72 -14.78 8.58
N LEU A 122 15.27 -14.67 7.37
CA LEU A 122 16.59 -15.21 7.03
C LEU A 122 17.72 -14.58 7.88
N THR A 123 17.64 -13.27 8.13
CA THR A 123 18.59 -12.57 9.01
C THR A 123 18.47 -13.08 10.44
N ASN A 124 17.25 -13.22 10.97
CA ASN A 124 17.02 -13.65 12.35
C ASN A 124 17.43 -15.10 12.64
N HIS A 125 17.43 -15.95 11.62
CA HIS A 125 17.82 -17.37 11.75
C HIS A 125 19.28 -17.62 11.35
N ASN A 126 20.09 -16.57 11.16
CA ASN A 126 21.52 -16.66 10.80
C ASN A 126 21.77 -17.60 9.62
N VAL A 127 20.86 -17.61 8.63
CA VAL A 127 21.01 -18.46 7.45
C VAL A 127 22.21 -17.96 6.63
N ARG A 128 23.16 -18.86 6.36
CA ARG A 128 24.37 -18.53 5.57
C ARG A 128 23.99 -18.33 4.11
N LEU A 129 24.00 -17.08 3.67
CA LEU A 129 23.65 -16.67 2.30
C LEU A 129 24.82 -15.91 1.67
N PRO A 130 24.98 -15.95 0.33
CA PRO A 130 25.98 -15.17 -0.38
C PRO A 130 25.61 -13.68 -0.45
N PHE A 131 24.66 -13.22 0.36
CA PHE A 131 24.25 -11.82 0.46
C PHE A 131 23.75 -11.50 1.86
N HIS A 132 23.91 -10.22 2.25
CA HIS A 132 23.38 -9.72 3.52
C HIS A 132 21.91 -9.36 3.35
N SER A 133 21.01 -10.23 3.80
CA SER A 133 19.57 -10.16 3.49
C SER A 133 18.91 -8.85 3.90
N ALA A 134 19.20 -8.32 5.09
CA ALA A 134 18.63 -7.06 5.55
C ALA A 134 19.07 -5.84 4.71
N ASN A 135 20.31 -5.83 4.20
CA ASN A 135 20.83 -4.72 3.39
C ASN A 135 20.38 -4.83 1.93
N VAL A 136 20.42 -6.05 1.38
CA VAL A 136 19.96 -6.31 0.00
C VAL A 136 18.47 -6.05 -0.15
N TYR A 137 17.68 -6.37 0.87
CA TYR A 137 16.23 -6.08 0.89
C TYR A 137 15.93 -4.62 0.54
N TYR A 138 16.72 -3.66 1.01
CA TYR A 138 16.44 -2.24 0.81
C TYR A 138 16.32 -1.86 -0.68
N LEU A 139 17.25 -2.34 -1.52
CA LEU A 139 17.23 -2.09 -2.97
C LEU A 139 16.34 -3.06 -3.75
N THR A 140 16.09 -4.27 -3.23
CA THR A 140 15.31 -5.29 -3.95
C THR A 140 13.83 -5.31 -3.61
N GLY A 141 13.43 -4.64 -2.54
CA GLY A 141 12.03 -4.63 -2.08
C GLY A 141 11.60 -3.34 -1.41
N GLY A 142 12.45 -2.72 -0.58
CA GLY A 142 12.07 -1.58 0.24
C GLY A 142 11.75 -0.32 -0.54
N ALA A 143 12.57 0.04 -1.52
CA ALA A 143 12.32 1.19 -2.39
C ALA A 143 11.09 0.98 -3.28
N GLN A 144 10.93 -0.22 -3.85
CA GLN A 144 9.77 -0.59 -4.65
C GLN A 144 8.48 -0.62 -3.83
N TRP A 145 8.55 -1.09 -2.58
CA TRP A 145 7.40 -1.10 -1.68
C TRP A 145 6.87 0.32 -1.44
N THR A 146 7.76 1.28 -1.16
CA THR A 146 7.37 2.69 -0.94
C THR A 146 6.69 3.31 -2.15
N PHE A 147 7.27 3.10 -3.31
CA PHE A 147 6.70 3.54 -4.58
C PHE A 147 5.29 2.97 -4.79
N LEU A 148 5.11 1.66 -4.68
CA LEU A 148 3.81 1.01 -4.88
C LEU A 148 2.79 1.40 -3.81
N TYR A 149 3.21 1.60 -2.56
CA TYR A 149 2.35 2.08 -1.51
C TYR A 149 1.74 3.45 -1.86
N SER A 150 2.55 4.39 -2.33
CA SER A 150 2.09 5.68 -2.83
C SER A 150 1.21 5.53 -4.07
N THR A 151 1.58 4.64 -5.00
CA THR A 151 0.80 4.38 -6.22
C THR A 151 -0.61 3.90 -5.90
N VAL A 152 -0.78 2.95 -4.98
CA VAL A 152 -2.10 2.45 -4.55
C VAL A 152 -2.95 3.56 -3.94
N ALA A 153 -2.35 4.41 -3.10
CA ALA A 153 -3.05 5.56 -2.53
C ALA A 153 -3.55 6.53 -3.61
N TRP A 154 -2.72 6.86 -4.60
CA TRP A 154 -3.09 7.74 -5.71
C TRP A 154 -4.11 7.13 -6.67
N ILE A 155 -4.05 5.82 -6.94
CA ILE A 155 -5.07 5.12 -7.73
C ILE A 155 -6.42 5.15 -6.99
N THR A 156 -6.43 4.93 -5.69
CA THR A 156 -7.64 5.02 -4.86
C THR A 156 -8.22 6.44 -4.86
N ALA A 157 -7.34 7.46 -4.79
CA ALA A 157 -7.75 8.86 -4.91
C ALA A 157 -8.35 9.15 -6.30
N PHE A 158 -7.74 8.66 -7.37
CA PHE A 158 -8.26 8.80 -8.73
C PHE A 158 -9.63 8.12 -8.90
N ILE A 159 -9.82 6.89 -8.41
CA ILE A 159 -11.11 6.18 -8.47
C ILE A 159 -12.20 6.98 -7.74
N SER A 160 -11.88 7.52 -6.57
CA SER A 160 -12.82 8.34 -5.79
C SER A 160 -13.16 9.65 -6.51
N PHE A 161 -12.16 10.31 -7.08
CA PHE A 161 -12.31 11.53 -7.86
C PHE A 161 -13.12 11.29 -9.16
N GLU A 162 -12.81 10.21 -9.89
CA GLU A 162 -13.56 9.79 -11.10
C GLU A 162 -15.05 9.65 -10.77
N ARG A 163 -15.39 9.03 -9.64
CA ARG A 163 -16.79 8.85 -9.23
C ARG A 163 -17.45 10.16 -8.80
N CYS A 164 -16.72 11.05 -8.12
CA CYS A 164 -17.22 12.40 -7.82
C CYS A 164 -17.58 13.17 -9.09
N LEU A 165 -16.70 13.16 -10.08
CA LEU A 165 -16.97 13.82 -11.36
C LEU A 165 -18.19 13.23 -12.09
N CYS A 166 -18.35 11.91 -12.08
CA CYS A 166 -19.50 11.25 -12.69
C CYS A 166 -20.84 11.71 -12.10
N ILE A 167 -20.86 12.07 -10.81
CA ILE A 167 -22.07 12.53 -10.12
C ILE A 167 -22.26 14.04 -10.26
N LEU A 168 -21.18 14.83 -10.11
CA LEU A 168 -21.26 16.29 -10.10
C LEU A 168 -21.49 16.89 -11.48
N VAL A 169 -20.87 16.32 -12.52
CA VAL A 169 -20.88 16.85 -13.90
C VAL A 169 -21.11 15.75 -14.96
N PRO A 170 -22.22 15.03 -14.92
CA PRO A 170 -22.42 13.78 -15.68
C PRO A 170 -22.31 13.96 -17.20
N LEU A 171 -22.73 15.10 -17.76
CA LEU A 171 -22.69 15.34 -19.19
C LEU A 171 -21.27 15.60 -19.74
N LYS A 172 -20.45 16.35 -18.99
CA LYS A 172 -19.08 16.67 -19.38
C LYS A 172 -18.14 15.47 -19.18
N VAL A 173 -18.35 14.71 -18.12
CA VAL A 173 -17.49 13.61 -17.70
C VAL A 173 -17.48 12.45 -18.69
N ARG A 174 -18.61 12.12 -19.33
CA ARG A 174 -18.67 11.06 -20.36
C ARG A 174 -17.71 11.29 -21.53
N ARG A 175 -17.32 12.54 -21.81
CA ARG A 175 -16.30 12.88 -22.82
C ARG A 175 -14.88 12.83 -22.28
N LEU A 176 -14.67 13.07 -20.98
CA LEU A 176 -13.36 13.12 -20.35
C LEU A 176 -12.88 11.74 -19.88
N ILE A 177 -13.79 10.97 -19.25
CA ILE A 177 -13.47 9.66 -18.68
C ILE A 177 -13.80 8.57 -19.71
N THR A 178 -12.83 8.30 -20.55
CA THR A 178 -12.85 7.22 -21.55
C THR A 178 -11.87 6.13 -21.14
N PRO A 179 -11.98 4.90 -21.65
CA PRO A 179 -10.98 3.86 -21.38
C PRO A 179 -9.54 4.29 -21.68
N ARG A 180 -9.34 5.04 -22.77
CA ARG A 180 -8.02 5.57 -23.16
C ARG A 180 -7.50 6.60 -22.17
N SER A 181 -8.34 7.59 -21.79
CA SER A 181 -7.92 8.61 -20.83
C SER A 181 -7.64 8.02 -19.44
N THR A 182 -8.41 7.01 -19.00
CA THR A 182 -8.15 6.31 -17.74
C THR A 182 -6.84 5.54 -17.78
N PHE A 183 -6.53 4.85 -18.89
CA PHE A 183 -5.26 4.16 -19.06
C PHE A 183 -4.07 5.13 -18.98
N VAL A 184 -4.16 6.27 -19.70
CA VAL A 184 -3.15 7.33 -19.65
C VAL A 184 -3.00 7.90 -18.24
N ALA A 185 -4.11 8.14 -17.53
CA ALA A 185 -4.07 8.62 -16.16
C ALA A 185 -3.38 7.62 -15.22
N MET A 186 -3.67 6.31 -15.33
CA MET A 186 -2.98 5.28 -14.56
C MET A 186 -1.48 5.26 -14.84
N PHE A 187 -1.08 5.36 -16.10
CA PHE A 187 0.33 5.42 -16.48
C PHE A 187 1.02 6.66 -15.90
N ILE A 188 0.38 7.83 -15.97
CA ILE A 188 0.92 9.07 -15.39
C ILE A 188 1.06 8.94 -13.86
N ILE A 189 0.07 8.38 -13.18
CA ILE A 189 0.15 8.16 -11.71
C ILE A 189 1.35 7.27 -11.38
N ILE A 190 1.52 6.15 -12.08
CA ILE A 190 2.64 5.24 -11.86
C ILE A 190 3.97 5.97 -12.10
N LEU A 191 4.09 6.74 -13.17
CA LEU A 191 5.30 7.48 -13.49
C LEU A 191 5.63 8.54 -12.43
N LEU A 192 4.64 9.34 -12.03
CA LEU A 192 4.82 10.42 -11.04
C LEU A 192 5.17 9.89 -9.63
N THR A 193 4.66 8.71 -9.27
CA THR A 193 5.00 8.08 -7.99
C THR A 193 6.35 7.38 -8.05
N PHE A 194 6.75 6.83 -9.21
CA PHE A 194 8.03 6.16 -9.40
C PHE A 194 9.21 7.13 -9.47
N CYS A 195 9.07 8.26 -10.16
CA CYS A 195 10.16 9.22 -10.39
C CYS A 195 10.93 9.61 -9.12
N PRO A 196 10.27 10.07 -8.03
CA PRO A 196 10.98 10.41 -6.81
C PRO A 196 11.65 9.21 -6.13
N SER A 197 11.03 8.02 -6.21
CA SER A 197 11.58 6.80 -5.62
C SER A 197 12.86 6.33 -6.32
N PHE A 198 13.04 6.69 -7.59
CA PHE A 198 14.24 6.36 -8.36
C PHE A 198 15.50 6.98 -7.77
N PHE A 199 15.41 8.13 -7.09
CA PHE A 199 16.57 8.77 -6.44
C PHE A 199 17.22 7.92 -5.37
N THR A 200 16.49 7.00 -4.76
CA THR A 200 17.05 6.02 -3.82
C THR A 200 18.12 5.13 -4.47
N TYR A 201 17.96 4.78 -5.75
CA TYR A 201 18.94 3.96 -6.46
C TYR A 201 20.22 4.71 -6.83
N ILE A 202 20.20 6.05 -6.84
CA ILE A 202 21.40 6.88 -7.01
C ILE A 202 22.21 6.88 -5.71
N ARG A 203 21.55 6.76 -4.56
CA ARG A 203 22.15 6.81 -3.23
C ARG A 203 22.85 5.53 -2.83
N TYR A 204 22.41 4.37 -3.31
CA TYR A 204 22.91 3.07 -2.86
C TYR A 204 23.41 2.24 -4.04
N LYS A 205 24.45 1.44 -3.80
CA LYS A 205 25.01 0.50 -4.77
C LYS A 205 25.29 -0.86 -4.15
N PHE A 206 25.20 -1.92 -4.94
CA PHE A 206 25.63 -3.25 -4.56
C PHE A 206 27.15 -3.38 -4.66
N VAL A 207 27.76 -4.00 -3.66
CA VAL A 207 29.19 -4.34 -3.63
C VAL A 207 29.39 -5.71 -3.02
N TRP A 208 30.41 -6.40 -3.50
CA TRP A 208 30.87 -7.64 -2.87
C TRP A 208 31.87 -7.29 -1.77
N VAL A 209 31.58 -7.74 -0.54
CA VAL A 209 32.41 -7.52 0.65
C VAL A 209 32.84 -8.89 1.17
N PHE A 210 34.14 -9.07 1.41
CA PHE A 210 34.66 -10.29 2.01
C PHE A 210 34.25 -10.35 3.49
N ASN A 211 33.58 -11.43 3.89
CA ASN A 211 33.25 -11.70 5.29
C ASN A 211 34.27 -12.68 5.86
N PRO A 212 35.17 -12.26 6.74
CA PRO A 212 36.24 -13.11 7.28
C PRO A 212 35.70 -14.25 8.16
N TYR A 213 34.53 -14.08 8.79
CA TYR A 213 33.94 -15.11 9.66
C TYR A 213 33.37 -16.28 8.87
N LEU A 214 32.79 -15.98 7.70
CA LEU A 214 32.23 -17.00 6.80
C LEU A 214 33.23 -17.48 5.75
N ASN A 215 34.37 -16.79 5.62
CA ASN A 215 35.40 -17.01 4.58
C ASN A 215 34.82 -16.99 3.15
N ILE A 216 33.81 -16.13 2.91
CA ILE A 216 33.17 -15.95 1.60
C ILE A 216 32.96 -14.46 1.32
N SER A 217 32.85 -14.11 0.03
CA SER A 217 32.39 -12.79 -0.37
C SER A 217 30.87 -12.77 -0.35
N VAL A 218 30.29 -11.77 0.33
CA VAL A 218 28.84 -11.56 0.42
C VAL A 218 28.45 -10.28 -0.29
N LEU A 219 27.32 -10.30 -1.00
CA LEU A 219 26.73 -9.12 -1.61
C LEU A 219 26.13 -8.23 -0.52
N ASN A 220 26.54 -6.99 -0.49
CA ASN A 220 26.06 -5.98 0.45
C ASN A 220 25.64 -4.71 -0.28
N THR A 221 24.90 -3.85 0.40
CA THR A 221 24.48 -2.54 -0.10
C THR A 221 25.20 -1.47 0.69
N ILE A 222 25.90 -0.59 0.00
CA ILE A 222 26.59 0.56 0.61
C ILE A 222 26.08 1.88 0.06
N PRO A 223 26.03 2.95 0.89
CA PRO A 223 25.66 4.27 0.44
C PRO A 223 26.80 4.94 -0.36
N VAL A 224 26.41 5.75 -1.33
CA VAL A 224 27.29 6.66 -2.05
C VAL A 224 27.37 7.98 -1.28
N ASN A 225 28.53 8.34 -0.75
CA ASN A 225 28.74 9.54 0.08
C ASN A 225 29.00 10.77 -0.80
N SER A 226 28.00 11.14 -1.62
CA SER A 226 27.98 12.39 -2.38
C SER A 226 26.91 13.30 -1.79
N GLU A 227 27.24 14.56 -1.56
CA GLU A 227 26.26 15.56 -1.07
C GLU A 227 25.02 15.62 -1.96
N PHE A 228 25.20 15.53 -3.27
CA PHE A 228 24.11 15.46 -4.23
C PHE A 228 23.23 14.23 -4.05
N ALA A 229 23.81 13.04 -3.87
CA ALA A 229 23.06 11.81 -3.64
C ALA A 229 22.28 11.84 -2.31
N ILE A 230 22.88 12.42 -1.27
CA ILE A 230 22.22 12.64 0.04
C ILE A 230 21.04 13.60 -0.09
N LEU A 231 21.20 14.70 -0.83
CA LEU A 231 20.14 15.67 -1.07
C LEU A 231 18.97 15.02 -1.84
N LEU A 232 19.26 14.27 -2.89
CA LEU A 232 18.23 13.56 -3.67
C LEU A 232 17.47 12.54 -2.83
N GLU A 233 18.14 11.79 -1.97
CA GLU A 233 17.51 10.86 -1.03
C GLU A 233 16.55 11.61 -0.08
N LYS A 234 16.99 12.71 0.52
CA LYS A 234 16.14 13.53 1.41
C LYS A 234 14.90 14.06 0.68
N ILE A 235 15.05 14.54 -0.54
CA ILE A 235 13.93 15.00 -1.38
C ILE A 235 12.99 13.83 -1.68
N SER A 236 13.51 12.67 -2.08
CA SER A 236 12.72 11.46 -2.33
C SER A 236 11.90 11.07 -1.11
N LEU A 237 12.54 10.99 0.05
CA LEU A 237 11.89 10.60 1.32
C LEU A 237 10.80 11.59 1.72
N PHE A 238 11.03 12.88 1.55
CA PHE A 238 10.03 13.91 1.86
C PHE A 238 8.83 13.85 0.92
N ILE A 239 9.07 13.71 -0.38
CA ILE A 239 8.00 13.61 -1.38
C ILE A 239 7.21 12.31 -1.20
N CYS A 240 7.89 11.15 -1.17
CA CYS A 240 7.23 9.85 -1.13
C CYS A 240 6.69 9.51 0.26
N GLY A 241 7.37 9.93 1.33
CA GLY A 241 7.00 9.60 2.70
C GLY A 241 5.99 10.56 3.34
N VAL A 242 5.92 11.81 2.88
CA VAL A 242 5.06 12.82 3.52
C VAL A 242 4.06 13.42 2.51
N ILE A 243 4.55 14.06 1.44
CA ILE A 243 3.68 14.84 0.54
C ILE A 243 2.68 13.94 -0.18
N GLN A 244 3.16 12.93 -0.88
CA GLN A 244 2.28 12.05 -1.70
C GLN A 244 1.20 11.35 -0.87
N PRO A 245 1.52 10.70 0.27
CA PRO A 245 0.52 10.05 1.11
C PRO A 245 -0.53 11.00 1.65
N LEU A 246 -0.14 12.16 2.18
CA LEU A 246 -1.08 13.13 2.75
C LEU A 246 -1.99 13.75 1.69
N LEU A 247 -1.48 14.06 0.49
CA LEU A 247 -2.29 14.56 -0.60
C LEU A 247 -3.31 13.52 -1.08
N ALA A 248 -2.87 12.28 -1.31
CA ALA A 248 -3.77 11.20 -1.71
C ALA A 248 -4.86 10.95 -0.67
N PHE A 249 -4.50 10.89 0.63
CA PHE A 249 -5.45 10.75 1.73
C PHE A 249 -6.48 11.89 1.75
N SER A 250 -6.03 13.14 1.60
CA SER A 250 -6.92 14.30 1.60
C SER A 250 -7.92 14.25 0.44
N ILE A 251 -7.48 13.86 -0.75
CA ILE A 251 -8.36 13.71 -1.92
C ILE A 251 -9.39 12.61 -1.68
N VAL A 252 -8.96 11.43 -1.19
CA VAL A 252 -9.90 10.32 -0.89
C VAL A 252 -10.93 10.76 0.15
N LEU A 253 -10.49 11.44 1.22
CA LEU A 253 -11.36 11.91 2.29
C LEU A 253 -12.43 12.88 1.75
N ILE A 254 -12.01 13.92 1.04
CA ILE A 254 -12.91 14.93 0.46
C ILE A 254 -13.88 14.27 -0.52
N CYS A 255 -13.38 13.46 -1.46
CA CYS A 255 -14.22 12.78 -2.44
C CYS A 255 -15.21 11.82 -1.78
N THR A 256 -14.79 11.06 -0.77
CA THR A 256 -15.68 10.13 -0.06
C THR A 256 -16.79 10.86 0.67
N VAL A 257 -16.48 11.97 1.34
CA VAL A 257 -17.51 12.81 2.00
C VAL A 257 -18.51 13.36 0.98
N LEU A 258 -18.04 13.90 -0.14
CA LEU A 258 -18.90 14.41 -1.22
C LEU A 258 -19.81 13.31 -1.78
N LEU A 259 -19.26 12.11 -2.03
CA LEU A 259 -20.03 10.96 -2.51
C LEU A 259 -21.10 10.52 -1.51
N VAL A 260 -20.79 10.48 -0.21
CA VAL A 260 -21.77 10.14 0.84
C VAL A 260 -22.91 11.16 0.90
N VAL A 261 -22.59 12.46 0.83
CA VAL A 261 -23.61 13.54 0.83
C VAL A 261 -24.51 13.39 -0.39
N GLN A 262 -23.98 13.13 -1.58
CA GLN A 262 -24.76 12.95 -2.79
C GLN A 262 -25.62 11.67 -2.75
N LEU A 263 -25.08 10.56 -2.24
CA LEU A 263 -25.88 9.35 -2.04
C LEU A 263 -27.07 9.57 -1.11
N ARG A 264 -26.89 10.32 -0.02
CA ARG A 264 -27.98 10.66 0.90
C ARG A 264 -29.05 11.50 0.20
N LYS A 265 -28.68 12.50 -0.59
CA LYS A 265 -29.62 13.33 -1.38
C LYS A 265 -30.41 12.49 -2.37
N ILE A 266 -29.78 11.59 -3.13
CA ILE A 266 -30.42 10.70 -4.10
C ILE A 266 -31.40 9.75 -3.38
N SER A 267 -31.00 9.18 -2.24
CA SER A 267 -31.85 8.28 -1.44
C SER A 267 -33.07 9.01 -0.89
N SER A 268 -32.91 10.19 -0.35
CA SER A 268 -34.02 11.03 0.17
C SER A 268 -35.03 11.41 -0.94
N TRP A 269 -34.54 11.86 -2.09
CA TRP A 269 -35.38 12.18 -3.24
C TRP A 269 -36.17 10.96 -3.72
N ARG A 270 -35.57 9.77 -3.79
CA ARG A 270 -36.27 8.53 -4.16
C ARG A 270 -37.39 8.17 -3.19
N MET A 271 -37.14 8.30 -1.89
CA MET A 271 -38.18 8.05 -0.89
C MET A 271 -39.39 8.98 -1.09
N SER A 272 -39.17 10.27 -1.35
CA SER A 272 -40.25 11.23 -1.59
C SER A 272 -41.03 10.90 -2.86
N VAL A 273 -40.39 10.50 -3.95
CA VAL A 273 -41.03 10.12 -5.21
C VAL A 273 -41.80 8.81 -5.08
N THR A 274 -41.27 7.83 -4.33
CA THR A 274 -41.98 6.55 -4.09
C THR A 274 -43.20 6.74 -3.24
N SER A 275 -43.16 7.59 -2.21
CA SER A 275 -44.31 7.96 -1.37
C SER A 275 -45.41 8.68 -2.19
N ALA A 276 -45.00 9.58 -3.10
CA ALA A 276 -45.94 10.28 -3.99
C ALA A 276 -46.58 9.34 -5.04
N LYS A 277 -45.84 8.32 -5.53
CA LYS A 277 -46.39 7.30 -6.46
C LYS A 277 -47.33 6.32 -5.78
N SER A 278 -47.16 5.99 -4.51
CA SER A 278 -48.04 5.12 -3.76
C SER A 278 -49.45 5.70 -3.57
N GLN A 279 -49.59 7.01 -3.71
CA GLN A 279 -50.89 7.71 -3.64
C GLN A 279 -51.61 7.82 -4.99
N ARG A 280 -50.97 7.44 -6.13
CA ARG A 280 -51.58 7.45 -7.48
C ARG A 280 -51.51 6.06 -8.11
N VAL A 281 -52.44 5.20 -7.73
CA VAL A 281 -52.67 3.90 -8.40
C VAL A 281 -53.57 4.14 -9.61
N GLN A 282 -52.99 4.13 -10.82
CA GLN A 282 -53.69 3.71 -12.05
C GLN A 282 -52.70 3.02 -12.99
N PRO A 283 -53.01 1.84 -13.54
CA PRO A 283 -52.13 1.09 -14.45
C PRO A 283 -52.37 1.59 -15.90
N VAL A 284 -51.50 2.46 -16.37
CA VAL A 284 -51.45 2.85 -17.80
C VAL A 284 -50.25 2.18 -18.47
N LYS A 285 -50.53 1.26 -19.39
CA LYS A 285 -49.51 0.68 -20.31
C LYS A 285 -49.14 1.73 -21.37
N ASN A 286 -48.07 2.51 -21.11
CA ASN A 286 -47.54 3.47 -22.09
C ASN A 286 -46.07 3.15 -22.43
N PRO A 287 -45.60 3.36 -23.70
CA PRO A 287 -44.20 3.17 -24.10
C PRO A 287 -43.21 4.08 -23.32
N ALA A 288 -43.65 5.19 -22.75
CA ALA A 288 -42.91 6.01 -21.79
C ALA A 288 -42.49 5.22 -20.53
N ALA A 289 -43.21 4.15 -20.17
CA ALA A 289 -42.82 3.29 -19.02
C ALA A 289 -41.57 2.45 -19.30
N ILE A 290 -41.27 2.12 -20.55
CA ILE A 290 -40.10 1.34 -20.95
C ILE A 290 -38.84 2.22 -20.87
N SER A 291 -38.92 3.48 -21.33
CA SER A 291 -37.82 4.45 -21.24
C SER A 291 -37.51 4.78 -19.76
N SER A 292 -38.54 5.01 -18.96
CA SER A 292 -38.38 5.28 -17.52
C SER A 292 -37.79 4.08 -16.75
N ALA A 293 -38.11 2.84 -17.14
CA ALA A 293 -37.51 1.64 -16.54
C ALA A 293 -36.04 1.46 -16.93
N ALA A 294 -35.65 1.80 -18.17
CA ALA A 294 -34.26 1.78 -18.62
C ALA A 294 -33.41 2.84 -17.89
N GLU A 295 -33.89 4.06 -17.76
CA GLU A 295 -33.27 5.15 -16.99
C GLU A 295 -33.11 4.80 -15.51
N ALA A 296 -34.14 4.18 -14.90
CA ALA A 296 -34.09 3.70 -13.52
C ALA A 296 -33.03 2.61 -13.32
N ARG A 297 -32.85 1.69 -14.30
CA ARG A 297 -31.81 0.64 -14.27
C ARG A 297 -30.41 1.22 -14.37
N ILE A 298 -30.21 2.20 -15.25
CA ILE A 298 -28.91 2.91 -15.40
C ILE A 298 -28.57 3.62 -14.09
N SER A 299 -29.52 4.37 -13.53
CA SER A 299 -29.37 5.07 -12.26
C SER A 299 -29.06 4.12 -11.09
N GLN A 300 -29.66 2.93 -11.05
CA GLN A 300 -29.35 1.92 -10.02
C GLN A 300 -27.94 1.32 -10.19
N LYS A 301 -27.47 1.14 -11.42
CA LYS A 301 -26.11 0.64 -11.68
C LYS A 301 -25.07 1.66 -11.21
N GLU A 302 -25.28 2.94 -11.53
CA GLU A 302 -24.39 4.04 -11.10
C GLU A 302 -24.36 4.17 -9.58
N GLU A 303 -25.51 4.11 -8.91
CA GLU A 303 -25.59 4.15 -7.45
C GLU A 303 -24.83 3.00 -6.78
N ARG A 304 -24.91 1.77 -7.32
CA ARG A 304 -24.13 0.63 -6.79
C ARG A 304 -22.62 0.84 -6.94
N LEU A 305 -22.19 1.40 -8.07
CA LEU A 305 -20.79 1.73 -8.30
C LEU A 305 -20.29 2.80 -7.31
N VAL A 306 -21.11 3.82 -7.06
CA VAL A 306 -20.78 4.86 -6.08
C VAL A 306 -20.68 4.29 -4.66
N ARG A 307 -21.65 3.47 -4.25
CA ARG A 307 -21.60 2.79 -2.94
C ARG A 307 -20.36 1.91 -2.81
N MET A 308 -19.93 1.25 -3.88
CA MET A 308 -18.72 0.45 -3.92
C MET A 308 -17.49 1.33 -3.66
N VAL A 309 -17.37 2.46 -4.36
CA VAL A 309 -16.24 3.38 -4.19
C VAL A 309 -16.25 4.05 -2.82
N VAL A 310 -17.42 4.41 -2.28
CA VAL A 310 -17.54 4.90 -0.90
C VAL A 310 -17.06 3.85 0.09
N ALA A 311 -17.39 2.57 -0.10
CA ALA A 311 -16.90 1.50 0.77
C ALA A 311 -15.37 1.35 0.71
N ILE A 312 -14.79 1.35 -0.51
CA ILE A 312 -13.33 1.31 -0.72
C ILE A 312 -12.67 2.51 -0.06
N GLY A 313 -13.16 3.72 -0.33
CA GLY A 313 -12.62 4.95 0.24
C GLY A 313 -12.71 5.01 1.77
N THR A 314 -13.82 4.54 2.35
CA THR A 314 -13.98 4.48 3.81
C THR A 314 -13.00 3.51 4.45
N ILE A 315 -12.83 2.31 3.87
CA ILE A 315 -11.86 1.33 4.36
C ILE A 315 -10.44 1.88 4.23
N PHE A 316 -10.12 2.51 3.10
CA PHE A 316 -8.84 3.18 2.91
C PHE A 316 -8.59 4.24 3.99
N ILE A 317 -9.55 5.13 4.24
CA ILE A 317 -9.43 6.20 5.25
C ILE A 317 -9.16 5.61 6.63
N VAL A 318 -9.98 4.63 7.07
CA VAL A 318 -9.84 4.02 8.39
C VAL A 318 -8.48 3.35 8.56
N ASN A 319 -8.04 2.59 7.56
CA ASN A 319 -6.77 1.88 7.61
C ASN A 319 -5.55 2.80 7.42
N TYR A 320 -5.74 4.01 6.88
CA TYR A 320 -4.67 4.99 6.68
C TYR A 320 -4.45 5.91 7.87
N ILE A 321 -5.40 6.01 8.81
CA ILE A 321 -5.29 6.83 10.03
C ILE A 321 -4.02 6.50 10.83
N PRO A 322 -3.65 5.23 11.11
CA PRO A 322 -2.41 4.93 11.83
C PRO A 322 -1.16 5.47 11.12
N THR A 323 -1.14 5.42 9.79
CA THR A 323 -0.04 6.01 8.99
C THR A 323 0.04 7.51 9.17
N CYS A 324 -1.09 8.21 9.11
CA CYS A 324 -1.13 9.67 9.33
C CYS A 324 -0.66 10.03 10.75
N ILE A 325 -1.09 9.30 11.77
CA ILE A 325 -0.66 9.52 13.16
C ILE A 325 0.85 9.31 13.29
N THR A 326 1.38 8.22 12.75
CA THR A 326 2.81 7.92 12.80
C THR A 326 3.63 9.01 12.09
N LEU A 327 3.20 9.47 10.92
CA LEU A 327 3.85 10.57 10.19
C LEU A 327 3.82 11.88 10.99
N LEU A 328 2.71 12.21 11.63
CA LEU A 328 2.61 13.39 12.51
C LEU A 328 3.57 13.27 13.70
N CYS A 329 3.65 12.11 14.34
CA CYS A 329 4.59 11.88 15.43
C CYS A 329 6.05 12.06 14.98
N TYR A 330 6.42 11.63 13.77
CA TYR A 330 7.76 11.86 13.22
C TYR A 330 8.08 13.34 12.99
N VAL A 331 7.07 14.15 12.69
CA VAL A 331 7.24 15.59 12.44
C VAL A 331 7.26 16.41 13.73
N VAL A 332 6.40 16.02 14.70
CA VAL A 332 6.18 16.82 15.94
C VAL A 332 7.20 16.49 17.04
N PHE A 333 7.60 15.22 17.13
CA PHE A 333 8.49 14.77 18.20
C PHE A 333 9.86 14.38 17.64
N ASP A 334 10.88 15.19 17.89
CA ASP A 334 12.26 14.94 17.41
C ASP A 334 12.83 13.62 17.94
N GLU A 335 12.41 13.17 19.11
CA GLU A 335 12.83 11.93 19.74
C GLU A 335 12.07 10.69 19.21
N PHE A 336 10.98 10.87 18.44
CA PHE A 336 10.19 9.81 17.84
C PHE A 336 10.77 9.43 16.46
N ASN A 337 11.96 8.87 16.49
CA ASN A 337 12.68 8.42 15.31
C ASN A 337 13.51 7.16 15.65
N MET A 338 14.21 6.59 14.65
CA MET A 338 15.01 5.36 14.84
C MET A 338 16.22 5.51 15.76
N PHE A 339 16.67 6.74 16.00
CA PHE A 339 17.83 7.04 16.82
C PHE A 339 17.46 7.75 18.13
N GLY A 340 16.19 8.09 18.28
CA GLY A 340 15.67 8.79 19.44
C GLY A 340 15.30 7.86 20.59
N VAL A 341 14.99 8.46 21.73
CA VAL A 341 14.56 7.74 22.95
C VAL A 341 13.34 6.84 22.69
N TYR A 342 12.42 7.24 21.79
CA TYR A 342 11.22 6.47 21.45
C TYR A 342 11.40 5.55 20.22
N ARG A 343 12.63 5.12 19.92
CA ARG A 343 12.95 4.24 18.77
C ARG A 343 12.04 3.01 18.66
N ARG A 344 11.88 2.27 19.75
CA ARG A 344 11.07 1.05 19.76
C ARG A 344 9.61 1.33 19.45
N LEU A 345 9.06 2.38 20.05
CA LEU A 345 7.69 2.81 19.81
C LEU A 345 7.50 3.26 18.37
N SER A 346 8.46 3.98 17.80
CA SER A 346 8.40 4.43 16.40
C SER A 346 8.42 3.25 15.42
N ILE A 347 9.21 2.20 15.68
CA ILE A 347 9.25 0.97 14.88
C ILE A 347 7.91 0.23 14.96
N VAL A 348 7.40 -0.01 16.16
CA VAL A 348 6.11 -0.69 16.38
C VAL A 348 4.97 0.09 15.71
N SER A 349 4.92 1.41 15.87
CA SER A 349 3.92 2.27 15.23
C SER A 349 3.98 2.17 13.71
N SER A 350 5.20 2.13 13.13
CA SER A 350 5.40 1.97 11.68
C SER A 350 4.94 0.60 11.20
N HIS A 351 5.17 -0.46 11.96
CA HIS A 351 4.64 -1.79 11.63
C HIS A 351 3.10 -1.83 11.68
N ILE A 352 2.49 -1.24 12.70
CA ILE A 352 1.02 -1.13 12.80
C ILE A 352 0.47 -0.31 11.60
N ALA A 353 1.07 0.83 11.29
CA ALA A 353 0.69 1.66 10.17
C ALA A 353 0.78 0.91 8.83
N SER A 354 1.81 0.07 8.66
CA SER A 354 2.02 -0.72 7.44
C SER A 354 0.98 -1.84 7.24
N LEU A 355 0.25 -2.27 8.28
CA LEU A 355 -0.82 -3.27 8.16
C LEU A 355 -2.08 -2.71 7.47
N GLY A 356 -2.30 -1.41 7.50
CA GLY A 356 -3.50 -0.79 6.95
C GLY A 356 -3.70 -1.07 5.46
N GLN A 357 -2.64 -1.01 4.67
CA GLN A 357 -2.69 -1.25 3.22
C GLN A 357 -3.04 -2.71 2.86
N PRO A 358 -2.38 -3.74 3.41
CA PRO A 358 -2.76 -5.12 3.19
C PRO A 358 -4.21 -5.44 3.62
N ILE A 359 -4.68 -4.88 4.73
CA ILE A 359 -6.06 -5.04 5.16
C ILE A 359 -7.01 -4.47 4.11
N SER A 360 -6.78 -3.24 3.62
CA SER A 360 -7.57 -2.63 2.56
C SER A 360 -7.56 -3.48 1.29
N GLY A 361 -6.40 -3.93 0.83
CA GLY A 361 -6.25 -4.75 -0.36
C GLY A 361 -6.95 -6.10 -0.28
N SER A 362 -6.95 -6.74 0.91
CA SER A 362 -7.62 -8.04 1.12
C SER A 362 -9.15 -7.93 1.08
N VAL A 363 -9.71 -6.82 1.54
CA VAL A 363 -11.17 -6.62 1.63
C VAL A 363 -11.78 -6.19 0.28
N ASN A 364 -11.01 -5.63 -0.63
CA ASN A 364 -11.48 -5.15 -1.93
C ASN A 364 -12.31 -6.19 -2.70
N ILE A 365 -11.88 -7.46 -2.74
CA ILE A 365 -12.61 -8.53 -3.43
C ILE A 365 -14.03 -8.76 -2.86
N LEU A 366 -14.19 -8.63 -1.53
CA LEU A 366 -15.49 -8.79 -0.87
C LEU A 366 -16.46 -7.67 -1.30
N ILE A 367 -15.94 -6.45 -1.44
CA ILE A 367 -16.69 -5.29 -1.91
C ILE A 367 -17.10 -5.52 -3.37
N TYR A 368 -16.17 -5.92 -4.25
CA TYR A 368 -16.47 -6.21 -5.66
C TYR A 368 -17.53 -7.33 -5.79
N TYR A 369 -17.37 -8.42 -5.06
CA TYR A 369 -18.31 -9.53 -5.07
C TYR A 369 -19.69 -9.12 -4.58
N LYS A 370 -19.79 -8.35 -3.50
CA LYS A 370 -21.07 -7.93 -2.90
C LYS A 370 -21.79 -6.89 -3.76
N MET A 371 -21.06 -5.94 -4.34
CA MET A 371 -21.63 -4.75 -4.95
C MET A 371 -21.65 -4.76 -6.48
N ALA A 372 -20.73 -5.47 -7.16
CA ALA A 372 -20.63 -5.54 -8.61
C ALA A 372 -21.27 -6.84 -9.15
N SER A 373 -22.48 -6.76 -9.74
CA SER A 373 -23.20 -7.95 -10.25
C SER A 373 -22.44 -8.68 -11.37
N LYS A 374 -21.81 -7.94 -12.29
CA LYS A 374 -21.00 -8.50 -13.37
C LYS A 374 -19.77 -9.26 -12.81
N PHE A 375 -19.07 -8.67 -11.86
CA PHE A 375 -17.92 -9.29 -11.16
C PHE A 375 -18.36 -10.62 -10.53
N ARG A 376 -19.43 -10.61 -9.73
CA ARG A 376 -19.98 -11.79 -9.07
C ARG A 376 -20.35 -12.91 -10.05
N SER A 377 -20.95 -12.57 -11.19
CA SER A 377 -21.34 -13.54 -12.22
C SER A 377 -20.10 -14.23 -12.82
N VAL A 378 -19.08 -13.47 -13.20
CA VAL A 378 -17.83 -14.01 -13.76
C VAL A 378 -17.06 -14.80 -12.70
N PHE A 379 -16.96 -14.29 -11.47
CA PHE A 379 -16.30 -14.97 -10.35
C PHE A 379 -16.91 -16.34 -10.08
N ARG A 380 -18.27 -16.43 -9.99
CA ARG A 380 -18.96 -17.72 -9.80
C ARG A 380 -18.71 -18.71 -10.95
N ARG A 381 -18.59 -18.20 -12.17
CA ARG A 381 -18.30 -19.05 -13.35
C ARG A 381 -16.86 -19.58 -13.27
N LEU A 382 -15.90 -18.76 -12.88
CA LEU A 382 -14.50 -19.18 -12.70
C LEU A 382 -14.37 -20.30 -11.68
N VAL A 383 -14.94 -20.11 -10.49
CA VAL A 383 -14.89 -21.09 -9.39
C VAL A 383 -15.62 -22.41 -9.77
N ARG A 384 -16.72 -22.35 -10.54
CA ARG A 384 -17.43 -23.55 -10.99
C ARG A 384 -16.64 -24.33 -12.05
N LEU A 385 -15.95 -23.65 -12.95
CA LEU A 385 -15.09 -24.28 -13.97
C LEU A 385 -13.91 -25.02 -13.33
N ASP A 386 -13.31 -24.47 -12.30
CA ASP A 386 -12.24 -25.15 -11.54
C ASP A 386 -12.77 -26.40 -10.84
N ARG A 387 -13.94 -26.34 -10.21
CA ARG A 387 -14.56 -27.52 -9.57
C ARG A 387 -14.89 -28.64 -10.58
N GLN A 388 -15.25 -28.31 -11.81
CA GLN A 388 -15.50 -29.31 -12.85
C GLN A 388 -14.20 -29.94 -13.40
N LYS A 389 -13.13 -29.15 -13.50
CA LYS A 389 -11.80 -29.67 -13.88
C LYS A 389 -11.23 -30.58 -12.81
N GLN A 390 -11.33 -30.19 -11.55
CA GLN A 390 -10.85 -31.00 -10.42
C GLN A 390 -11.60 -32.34 -10.32
N LYS A 391 -12.94 -32.37 -10.50
CA LYS A 391 -13.71 -33.61 -10.57
C LYS A 391 -13.36 -34.52 -11.76
N ARG A 392 -12.90 -33.95 -12.88
CA ARG A 392 -12.41 -34.77 -14.01
C ARG A 392 -11.04 -35.40 -13.70
N HIS A 393 -10.13 -34.71 -13.06
CA HIS A 393 -8.82 -35.28 -12.65
C HIS A 393 -8.91 -36.28 -11.52
N GLU A 394 -9.96 -36.26 -10.70
CA GLU A 394 -10.23 -37.27 -9.66
C GLU A 394 -10.92 -38.54 -10.22
N LEU A 395 -11.40 -38.50 -11.48
CA LEU A 395 -12.07 -39.58 -12.17
C LEU A 395 -11.20 -40.25 -13.26
N GLU A 396 -10.03 -39.66 -13.60
CA GLU A 396 -8.96 -40.21 -14.43
C GLU A 396 -7.84 -40.83 -13.56
#